data_c6765b7945f70e9d85bad155f94e651a
#
_entry.id   c6765b7945f70e9d85bad155f94e651a
#
_cell.length_a   1.000
_cell.length_b   1.000
_cell.length_c   1.000
_cell.angle_alpha   90.00
_cell.angle_beta   90.00
_cell.angle_gamma   90.00
#
_symmetry.space_group_name_H-M   'P 1'
#
loop_
_entity.id
_entity.type
_entity.pdbx_description
1 polymer ?
#
loop_
_entity_poly.entity_id
_entity_poly.type
_entity_poly.pdbx_seq_one_letter_code
_entity_poly.pdbx_strand_id
1 'polypeptide(L)'
;MKTARQLALDVLCRVELEGAYSAIAFDRTAKKSGLSERDVSFAAAVFYGVLERRITLDFMLSPYLKKRISSLDCAVRNILRMGAYELCYMDAAPDRAAVNEAVSLARYAKKSSAGSLVNAVLRSLIRDGKPLKLPDRKADPMRYLSVKYGCPEWIVGQWTAQYGEENAEGLAESSVSRPPLYARVNTLKTSADALAALLREQGVQAEKHPWLENCLILSKTGSIEAIPAYRDGLFYIQDLSSQLCAQALSARPGDTVLDICAAPGSKSFTAAQMMENSGKILAFDLYEHKCRLIADGAKRLGISIIKTAIRDGANDCGELPMADRILCDVPCSGLGILRRKPEIRFKAEEELSGLPALQYRILENAARFLKPGGTLIYSTCTTNREENEKVVERFLSENSWAAPLQFTGGFDTIETIGNFMATLLPHKTGSDGFFFASMTKRE
;
A
#
# COMPACT_ATOMS: atom_id res chain seq x y z
N MET A 1 -15.07 -28.71 -8.16
CA MET A 1 -13.90 -27.91 -7.75
C MET A 1 -14.02 -26.55 -8.44
N LYS A 2 -13.78 -25.43 -7.76
CA LYS A 2 -13.75 -24.10 -8.38
C LYS A 2 -12.59 -23.98 -9.35
N THR A 3 -12.77 -23.20 -10.43
CA THR A 3 -11.65 -22.83 -11.31
C THR A 3 -10.99 -21.53 -10.82
N ALA A 4 -9.76 -21.24 -11.25
CA ALA A 4 -9.06 -19.99 -10.94
C ALA A 4 -9.86 -18.73 -11.34
N ARG A 5 -10.53 -18.78 -12.51
CA ARG A 5 -11.39 -17.68 -12.99
C ARG A 5 -12.64 -17.50 -12.15
N GLN A 6 -13.25 -18.60 -11.68
CA GLN A 6 -14.40 -18.53 -10.76
C GLN A 6 -13.98 -17.90 -9.41
N LEU A 7 -12.81 -18.24 -8.91
CA LEU A 7 -12.25 -17.59 -7.71
C LEU A 7 -12.11 -16.09 -7.92
N ALA A 8 -11.47 -15.66 -9.02
CA ALA A 8 -11.28 -14.25 -9.34
C ALA A 8 -12.61 -13.49 -9.45
N LEU A 9 -13.60 -14.06 -10.16
CA LEU A 9 -14.94 -13.46 -10.31
C LEU A 9 -15.63 -13.27 -8.97
N ASP A 10 -15.65 -14.30 -8.11
CA ASP A 10 -16.31 -14.25 -6.81
C ASP A 10 -15.72 -13.17 -5.93
N VAL A 11 -14.38 -13.03 -5.93
CA VAL A 11 -13.71 -12.00 -5.12
C VAL A 11 -13.92 -10.60 -5.71
N LEU A 12 -13.89 -10.43 -7.05
CA LEU A 12 -14.23 -9.16 -7.70
C LEU A 12 -15.64 -8.68 -7.34
N CYS A 13 -16.63 -9.57 -7.44
CA CYS A 13 -18.00 -9.24 -7.07
C CYS A 13 -18.10 -8.86 -5.58
N ARG A 14 -17.40 -9.57 -4.73
CA ARG A 14 -17.42 -9.31 -3.28
C ARG A 14 -16.78 -7.97 -2.93
N VAL A 15 -15.63 -7.64 -3.51
CA VAL A 15 -14.98 -6.34 -3.32
C VAL A 15 -15.87 -5.20 -3.79
N GLU A 16 -16.54 -5.38 -4.94
CA GLU A 16 -17.39 -4.34 -5.53
C GLU A 16 -18.70 -4.14 -4.79
N LEU A 17 -19.31 -5.19 -4.24
CA LEU A 17 -20.61 -5.14 -3.55
C LEU A 17 -20.52 -4.88 -2.05
N GLU A 18 -19.47 -5.41 -1.39
CA GLU A 18 -19.33 -5.38 0.06
C GLU A 18 -18.28 -4.35 0.52
N GLY A 19 -17.53 -3.70 -0.40
CA GLY A 19 -16.42 -2.80 -0.05
C GLY A 19 -15.27 -3.51 0.67
N ALA A 20 -15.13 -4.83 0.48
CA ALA A 20 -14.14 -5.63 1.19
C ALA A 20 -12.71 -5.27 0.75
N TYR A 21 -11.76 -5.27 1.70
CA TYR A 21 -10.34 -5.11 1.39
C TYR A 21 -9.86 -6.24 0.47
N SER A 22 -9.29 -5.86 -0.68
CA SER A 22 -8.97 -6.77 -1.78
C SER A 22 -8.07 -7.94 -1.36
N ALA A 23 -6.98 -7.67 -0.64
CA ALA A 23 -6.04 -8.69 -0.18
C ALA A 23 -6.70 -9.69 0.79
N ILE A 24 -7.43 -9.19 1.79
CA ILE A 24 -8.10 -10.04 2.80
C ILE A 24 -9.17 -10.91 2.15
N ALA A 25 -9.97 -10.32 1.24
CA ALA A 25 -11.02 -11.03 0.52
C ALA A 25 -10.44 -12.12 -0.37
N PHE A 26 -9.36 -11.82 -1.09
CA PHE A 26 -8.68 -12.79 -1.96
C PHE A 26 -8.07 -13.94 -1.15
N ASP A 27 -7.23 -13.64 -0.16
CA ASP A 27 -6.55 -14.66 0.64
C ASP A 27 -7.51 -15.61 1.36
N ARG A 28 -8.58 -15.04 1.96
CA ARG A 28 -9.61 -15.84 2.63
C ARG A 28 -10.32 -16.78 1.68
N THR A 29 -10.58 -16.33 0.45
CA THR A 29 -11.30 -17.13 -0.55
C THR A 29 -10.38 -18.16 -1.19
N ALA A 30 -9.12 -17.80 -1.45
CA ALA A 30 -8.10 -18.69 -2.00
C ALA A 30 -7.79 -19.86 -1.05
N LYS A 31 -7.57 -19.59 0.24
CA LYS A 31 -7.34 -20.64 1.27
C LYS A 31 -8.46 -21.68 1.33
N LYS A 32 -9.70 -21.31 1.02
CA LYS A 32 -10.86 -22.19 1.02
C LYS A 32 -11.14 -22.86 -0.32
N SER A 33 -10.42 -22.50 -1.39
CA SER A 33 -10.74 -22.93 -2.75
C SER A 33 -10.30 -24.35 -3.08
N GLY A 34 -9.25 -24.85 -2.43
CA GLY A 34 -8.59 -26.12 -2.75
C GLY A 34 -7.85 -26.12 -4.09
N LEU A 35 -7.57 -24.91 -4.65
CA LEU A 35 -6.80 -24.74 -5.87
C LEU A 35 -5.30 -24.97 -5.66
N SER A 36 -4.60 -25.35 -6.73
CA SER A 36 -3.13 -25.40 -6.74
C SER A 36 -2.54 -23.98 -6.59
N GLU A 37 -1.30 -23.87 -6.12
CA GLU A 37 -0.58 -22.58 -6.03
C GLU A 37 -0.51 -21.86 -7.38
N ARG A 38 -0.35 -22.60 -8.48
CA ARG A 38 -0.34 -22.06 -9.84
C ARG A 38 -1.70 -21.44 -10.19
N ASP A 39 -2.81 -22.11 -9.86
CA ASP A 39 -4.15 -21.62 -10.14
C ASP A 39 -4.50 -20.43 -9.25
N VAL A 40 -4.07 -20.42 -8.00
CA VAL A 40 -4.20 -19.26 -7.10
C VAL A 40 -3.42 -18.07 -7.64
N SER A 41 -2.20 -18.28 -8.12
CA SER A 41 -1.37 -17.22 -8.73
C SER A 41 -2.01 -16.65 -9.99
N PHE A 42 -2.59 -17.51 -10.85
CA PHE A 42 -3.35 -17.06 -12.01
C PHE A 42 -4.61 -16.27 -11.62
N ALA A 43 -5.37 -16.77 -10.65
CA ALA A 43 -6.55 -16.06 -10.14
C ALA A 43 -6.18 -14.69 -9.56
N ALA A 44 -5.06 -14.59 -8.84
CA ALA A 44 -4.53 -13.33 -8.31
C ALA A 44 -4.17 -12.36 -9.44
N ALA A 45 -3.47 -12.81 -10.47
CA ALA A 45 -3.10 -11.98 -11.61
C ALA A 45 -4.33 -11.39 -12.32
N VAL A 46 -5.38 -12.19 -12.56
CA VAL A 46 -6.63 -11.72 -13.15
C VAL A 46 -7.36 -10.75 -12.21
N PHE A 47 -7.48 -11.11 -10.93
CA PHE A 47 -8.19 -10.33 -9.93
C PHE A 47 -7.57 -8.93 -9.74
N TYR A 48 -6.27 -8.87 -9.42
CA TYR A 48 -5.59 -7.59 -9.21
C TYR A 48 -5.47 -6.78 -10.49
N GLY A 49 -5.20 -7.43 -11.62
CA GLY A 49 -5.12 -6.74 -12.91
C GLY A 49 -6.43 -6.09 -13.34
N VAL A 50 -7.58 -6.73 -13.07
CA VAL A 50 -8.90 -6.12 -13.30
C VAL A 50 -9.13 -4.94 -12.37
N LEU A 51 -8.78 -5.03 -11.08
CA LEU A 51 -8.93 -3.92 -10.14
C LEU A 51 -8.06 -2.73 -10.54
N GLU A 52 -6.79 -2.97 -10.84
CA GLU A 52 -5.83 -1.93 -11.22
C GLU A 52 -6.24 -1.18 -12.48
N ARG A 53 -6.81 -1.91 -13.47
CA ARG A 53 -7.13 -1.39 -14.79
C ARG A 53 -8.62 -1.22 -15.05
N ARG A 54 -9.44 -1.22 -14.03
CA ARG A 54 -10.91 -1.18 -14.16
C ARG A 54 -11.38 -0.03 -15.06
N ILE A 55 -10.85 1.19 -14.89
CA ILE A 55 -11.23 2.37 -15.69
C ILE A 55 -10.81 2.18 -17.15
N THR A 56 -9.59 1.71 -17.37
CA THR A 56 -9.06 1.39 -18.72
C THR A 56 -9.93 0.34 -19.42
N LEU A 57 -10.24 -0.76 -18.71
CA LEU A 57 -11.06 -1.85 -19.25
C LEU A 57 -12.49 -1.39 -19.56
N ASP A 58 -13.10 -0.60 -18.67
CA ASP A 58 -14.43 -0.03 -18.89
C ASP A 58 -14.44 0.90 -20.11
N PHE A 59 -13.40 1.69 -20.29
CA PHE A 59 -13.23 2.55 -21.46
C PHE A 59 -13.07 1.74 -22.76
N MET A 60 -12.23 0.69 -22.75
CA MET A 60 -12.04 -0.22 -23.90
C MET A 60 -13.31 -0.95 -24.30
N LEU A 61 -14.13 -1.33 -23.34
CA LEU A 61 -15.37 -2.07 -23.56
C LEU A 61 -16.54 -1.18 -23.98
N SER A 62 -16.51 0.12 -23.63
CA SER A 62 -17.63 1.04 -23.84
C SER A 62 -18.12 1.14 -25.30
N PRO A 63 -17.26 1.12 -26.36
CA PRO A 63 -17.73 1.20 -27.75
C PRO A 63 -18.57 -0.01 -28.19
N TYR A 64 -18.45 -1.13 -27.51
CA TYR A 64 -19.13 -2.39 -27.84
C TYR A 64 -20.41 -2.61 -27.03
N LEU A 65 -20.76 -1.67 -26.16
CA LEU A 65 -21.92 -1.75 -25.28
C LEU A 65 -22.97 -0.72 -25.67
N LYS A 66 -24.26 -1.13 -25.73
CA LYS A 66 -25.37 -0.20 -25.96
C LYS A 66 -25.71 0.67 -24.75
N LYS A 67 -25.32 0.24 -23.57
CA LYS A 67 -25.56 0.92 -22.29
C LYS A 67 -24.24 1.04 -21.53
N ARG A 68 -24.18 1.97 -20.55
CA ARG A 68 -23.00 2.09 -19.67
C ARG A 68 -22.70 0.76 -18.97
N ILE A 69 -21.46 0.37 -18.89
CA ILE A 69 -21.03 -0.89 -18.23
C ILE A 69 -21.49 -0.94 -16.76
N SER A 70 -21.58 0.20 -16.09
CA SER A 70 -22.08 0.32 -14.71
C SER A 70 -23.55 -0.11 -14.54
N SER A 71 -24.34 -0.08 -15.61
CA SER A 71 -25.74 -0.52 -15.58
C SER A 71 -25.91 -2.06 -15.73
N LEU A 72 -24.83 -2.77 -16.04
CA LEU A 72 -24.85 -4.23 -16.13
C LEU A 72 -24.84 -4.85 -14.72
N ASP A 73 -25.35 -6.07 -14.63
CA ASP A 73 -25.19 -6.89 -13.42
C ASP A 73 -23.73 -7.00 -13.00
N CYS A 74 -23.44 -7.00 -11.70
CA CYS A 74 -22.08 -7.02 -11.16
C CYS A 74 -21.23 -8.18 -11.73
N ALA A 75 -21.78 -9.38 -11.78
CA ALA A 75 -21.04 -10.52 -12.32
C ALA A 75 -20.79 -10.36 -13.83
N VAL A 76 -21.76 -9.85 -14.59
CA VAL A 76 -21.64 -9.69 -16.06
C VAL A 76 -20.56 -8.64 -16.40
N ARG A 77 -20.57 -7.48 -15.72
CA ARG A 77 -19.55 -6.47 -15.98
C ARG A 77 -18.15 -6.93 -15.57
N ASN A 78 -18.01 -7.68 -14.46
CA ASN A 78 -16.72 -8.23 -14.06
C ASN A 78 -16.24 -9.35 -15.00
N ILE A 79 -17.13 -10.17 -15.53
CA ILE A 79 -16.79 -11.16 -16.57
C ILE A 79 -16.27 -10.46 -17.84
N LEU A 80 -16.89 -9.37 -18.27
CA LEU A 80 -16.43 -8.59 -19.42
C LEU A 80 -15.05 -7.97 -19.16
N ARG A 81 -14.84 -7.39 -17.96
CA ARG A 81 -13.52 -6.86 -17.54
C ARG A 81 -12.45 -7.94 -17.50
N MET A 82 -12.74 -9.10 -16.91
CA MET A 82 -11.81 -10.24 -16.87
C MET A 82 -11.46 -10.71 -18.27
N GLY A 83 -12.47 -10.90 -19.15
CA GLY A 83 -12.23 -11.30 -20.54
C GLY A 83 -11.36 -10.28 -21.30
N ALA A 84 -11.65 -8.98 -21.16
CA ALA A 84 -10.86 -7.93 -21.79
C ALA A 84 -9.42 -7.89 -21.20
N TYR A 85 -9.26 -8.07 -19.89
CA TYR A 85 -7.94 -8.13 -19.25
C TYR A 85 -7.12 -9.31 -19.74
N GLU A 86 -7.71 -10.52 -19.80
CA GLU A 86 -7.01 -11.70 -20.33
C GLU A 86 -6.62 -11.52 -21.80
N LEU A 87 -7.49 -10.93 -22.62
CA LEU A 87 -7.24 -10.69 -24.04
C LEU A 87 -6.17 -9.64 -24.33
N CYS A 88 -6.03 -8.62 -23.47
CA CYS A 88 -5.21 -7.44 -23.75
C CYS A 88 -3.92 -7.35 -22.93
N TYR A 89 -3.88 -8.04 -21.78
CA TYR A 89 -2.79 -7.91 -20.80
C TYR A 89 -2.19 -9.24 -20.34
N MET A 90 -2.70 -10.38 -20.86
CA MET A 90 -2.16 -11.69 -20.51
C MET A 90 -1.88 -12.50 -21.77
N ASP A 91 -0.66 -13.03 -21.89
CA ASP A 91 -0.29 -13.95 -22.98
C ASP A 91 -0.63 -15.41 -22.65
N ALA A 92 -1.56 -15.63 -21.70
CA ALA A 92 -1.75 -16.94 -21.07
C ALA A 92 -2.61 -17.92 -21.89
N ALA A 93 -3.43 -17.45 -22.84
CA ALA A 93 -4.34 -18.32 -23.60
C ALA A 93 -4.68 -17.73 -24.97
N PRO A 94 -4.98 -18.60 -25.97
CA PRO A 94 -5.52 -18.14 -27.25
C PRO A 94 -6.84 -17.36 -27.04
N ASP A 95 -7.07 -16.33 -27.85
CA ASP A 95 -8.25 -15.46 -27.79
C ASP A 95 -9.57 -16.22 -27.70
N ARG A 96 -9.70 -17.28 -28.54
CA ARG A 96 -10.90 -18.13 -28.55
C ARG A 96 -11.15 -18.82 -27.20
N ALA A 97 -10.10 -19.25 -26.52
CA ALA A 97 -10.21 -19.89 -25.22
C ALA A 97 -10.65 -18.88 -24.15
N ALA A 98 -10.08 -17.68 -24.12
CA ALA A 98 -10.48 -16.62 -23.20
C ALA A 98 -11.96 -16.24 -23.34
N VAL A 99 -12.47 -16.12 -24.57
CA VAL A 99 -13.90 -15.83 -24.83
C VAL A 99 -14.79 -16.98 -24.33
N ASN A 100 -14.43 -18.23 -24.61
CA ASN A 100 -15.22 -19.39 -24.18
C ASN A 100 -15.29 -19.50 -22.66
N GLU A 101 -14.17 -19.25 -21.98
CA GLU A 101 -14.11 -19.22 -20.51
C GLU A 101 -14.97 -18.10 -19.93
N ALA A 102 -14.97 -16.90 -20.52
CA ALA A 102 -15.82 -15.79 -20.10
C ALA A 102 -17.32 -16.15 -20.25
N VAL A 103 -17.71 -16.80 -21.34
CA VAL A 103 -19.10 -17.30 -21.53
C VAL A 103 -19.44 -18.37 -20.49
N SER A 104 -18.49 -19.26 -20.15
CA SER A 104 -18.67 -20.28 -19.12
C SER A 104 -18.85 -19.67 -17.73
N LEU A 105 -18.14 -18.57 -17.43
CA LEU A 105 -18.33 -17.80 -16.19
C LEU A 105 -19.74 -17.20 -16.08
N ALA A 106 -20.37 -16.77 -17.19
CA ALA A 106 -21.75 -16.30 -17.16
C ALA A 106 -22.73 -17.39 -16.72
N ARG A 107 -22.50 -18.65 -17.14
CA ARG A 107 -23.30 -19.80 -16.66
C ARG A 107 -23.04 -20.08 -15.17
N TYR A 108 -21.77 -20.06 -14.75
CA TYR A 108 -21.39 -20.22 -13.35
C TYR A 108 -22.07 -19.19 -12.45
N ALA A 109 -22.07 -17.93 -12.85
CA ALA A 109 -22.72 -16.82 -12.13
C ALA A 109 -24.25 -16.83 -12.20
N LYS A 110 -24.87 -17.87 -12.79
CA LYS A 110 -26.33 -17.96 -13.05
C LYS A 110 -26.88 -16.82 -13.91
N LYS A 111 -26.07 -16.30 -14.82
CA LYS A 111 -26.38 -15.23 -15.79
C LYS A 111 -26.29 -15.76 -17.23
N SER A 112 -26.78 -16.95 -17.48
CA SER A 112 -26.67 -17.63 -18.78
C SER A 112 -27.21 -16.79 -19.94
N SER A 113 -28.27 -15.99 -19.72
CA SER A 113 -28.82 -15.07 -20.72
C SER A 113 -27.84 -13.97 -21.16
N ALA A 114 -26.85 -13.65 -20.38
CA ALA A 114 -25.79 -12.68 -20.73
C ALA A 114 -24.64 -13.29 -21.55
N GLY A 115 -24.62 -14.62 -21.73
CA GLY A 115 -23.55 -15.31 -22.46
C GLY A 115 -23.41 -14.85 -23.92
N SER A 116 -24.51 -14.55 -24.61
CA SER A 116 -24.50 -14.00 -25.98
C SER A 116 -23.88 -12.57 -26.00
N LEU A 117 -24.22 -11.73 -25.03
CA LEU A 117 -23.64 -10.39 -24.89
C LEU A 117 -22.14 -10.48 -24.64
N VAL A 118 -21.70 -11.31 -23.68
CA VAL A 118 -20.28 -11.51 -23.36
C VAL A 118 -19.49 -11.95 -24.59
N ASN A 119 -20.00 -12.96 -25.30
CA ASN A 119 -19.37 -13.45 -26.51
C ASN A 119 -19.30 -12.37 -27.61
N ALA A 120 -20.41 -11.64 -27.87
CA ALA A 120 -20.43 -10.60 -28.88
C ALA A 120 -19.46 -9.45 -28.60
N VAL A 121 -19.44 -8.95 -27.38
CA VAL A 121 -18.56 -7.85 -26.96
C VAL A 121 -17.08 -8.24 -27.09
N LEU A 122 -16.68 -9.39 -26.52
CA LEU A 122 -15.28 -9.82 -26.55
C LEU A 122 -14.80 -10.18 -27.96
N ARG A 123 -15.65 -10.79 -28.78
CA ARG A 123 -15.31 -11.05 -30.21
C ARG A 123 -15.18 -9.75 -31.00
N SER A 124 -16.00 -8.73 -30.73
CA SER A 124 -15.86 -7.44 -31.38
C SER A 124 -14.56 -6.75 -30.98
N LEU A 125 -14.19 -6.80 -29.70
CA LEU A 125 -12.89 -6.30 -29.21
C LEU A 125 -11.72 -6.99 -29.94
N ILE A 126 -11.77 -8.32 -30.14
CA ILE A 126 -10.74 -9.07 -30.88
C ILE A 126 -10.69 -8.65 -32.35
N ARG A 127 -11.86 -8.61 -33.02
CA ARG A 127 -11.97 -8.27 -34.45
C ARG A 127 -11.39 -6.90 -34.75
N ASP A 128 -11.56 -5.94 -33.85
CA ASP A 128 -11.06 -4.57 -33.98
C ASP A 128 -9.58 -4.42 -33.59
N GLY A 129 -8.88 -5.53 -33.27
CA GLY A 129 -7.46 -5.54 -32.91
C GLY A 129 -7.17 -5.11 -31.47
N LYS A 130 -8.17 -5.23 -30.56
CA LYS A 130 -8.03 -4.91 -29.12
C LYS A 130 -7.53 -3.47 -28.86
N PRO A 131 -8.09 -2.43 -29.50
CA PRO A 131 -7.54 -1.09 -29.43
C PRO A 131 -7.81 -0.44 -28.08
N LEU A 132 -6.77 0.21 -27.50
CA LEU A 132 -6.93 1.23 -26.49
C LEU A 132 -6.80 2.61 -27.16
N LYS A 133 -7.93 3.15 -27.65
CA LYS A 133 -8.00 4.49 -28.25
C LYS A 133 -8.06 5.53 -27.14
N LEU A 134 -6.89 5.94 -26.64
CA LEU A 134 -6.80 6.93 -25.57
C LEU A 134 -7.48 8.26 -25.96
N PRO A 135 -8.03 9.01 -24.99
CA PRO A 135 -8.46 10.38 -25.19
C PRO A 135 -7.31 11.27 -25.72
N ASP A 136 -7.65 12.37 -26.38
CA ASP A 136 -6.62 13.33 -26.81
C ASP A 136 -5.96 13.99 -25.60
N ARG A 137 -4.66 13.77 -25.45
CA ARG A 137 -3.86 14.28 -24.32
C ARG A 137 -3.89 15.82 -24.25
N LYS A 138 -3.93 16.50 -25.41
CA LYS A 138 -3.93 17.96 -25.44
C LYS A 138 -5.27 18.56 -25.06
N ALA A 139 -6.37 17.89 -25.44
CA ALA A 139 -7.72 18.34 -25.15
C ALA A 139 -8.14 18.02 -23.70
N ASP A 140 -7.74 16.86 -23.18
CA ASP A 140 -8.14 16.41 -21.84
C ASP A 140 -7.01 15.56 -21.20
N PRO A 141 -5.97 16.21 -20.67
CA PRO A 141 -4.81 15.53 -20.09
C PRO A 141 -5.17 14.66 -18.87
N MET A 142 -6.11 15.09 -18.03
CA MET A 142 -6.52 14.32 -16.84
C MET A 142 -7.22 13.02 -17.24
N ARG A 143 -8.17 13.10 -18.16
CA ARG A 143 -8.85 11.90 -18.65
C ARG A 143 -7.92 10.99 -19.43
N TYR A 144 -6.96 11.55 -20.18
CA TYR A 144 -5.93 10.75 -20.85
C TYR A 144 -5.15 9.90 -19.83
N LEU A 145 -4.64 10.51 -18.75
CA LEU A 145 -3.89 9.79 -17.69
C LEU A 145 -4.79 8.80 -16.94
N SER A 146 -6.03 9.22 -16.62
CA SER A 146 -7.01 8.36 -15.96
C SER A 146 -7.26 7.08 -16.74
N VAL A 147 -7.52 7.17 -18.04
CA VAL A 147 -7.78 6.00 -18.88
C VAL A 147 -6.50 5.18 -19.11
N LYS A 148 -5.36 5.84 -19.35
CA LYS A 148 -4.08 5.17 -19.61
C LYS A 148 -3.62 4.30 -18.44
N TYR A 149 -3.76 4.81 -17.22
CA TYR A 149 -3.24 4.17 -16.01
C TYR A 149 -4.31 3.63 -15.05
N GLY A 150 -5.59 3.68 -15.42
CA GLY A 150 -6.68 3.17 -14.59
C GLY A 150 -6.86 3.92 -13.26
N CYS A 151 -6.48 5.19 -13.21
CA CYS A 151 -6.54 6.03 -12.01
C CYS A 151 -7.72 7.01 -12.13
N PRO A 152 -8.56 7.22 -11.09
CA PRO A 152 -9.65 8.18 -11.12
C PRO A 152 -9.19 9.60 -11.47
N GLU A 153 -10.01 10.32 -12.25
CA GLU A 153 -9.70 11.70 -12.68
C GLU A 153 -9.49 12.65 -11.50
N TRP A 154 -10.24 12.50 -10.40
CA TRP A 154 -10.05 13.32 -9.21
C TRP A 154 -8.68 13.10 -8.56
N ILE A 155 -8.15 11.86 -8.52
CA ILE A 155 -6.80 11.58 -7.99
C ILE A 155 -5.74 12.21 -8.91
N VAL A 156 -5.88 12.01 -10.23
CA VAL A 156 -4.97 12.62 -11.22
C VAL A 156 -4.99 14.15 -11.11
N GLY A 157 -6.19 14.73 -11.01
CA GLY A 157 -6.37 16.20 -10.83
C GLY A 157 -5.70 16.71 -9.56
N GLN A 158 -5.88 16.01 -8.45
CA GLN A 158 -5.22 16.33 -7.17
C GLN A 158 -3.69 16.28 -7.29
N TRP A 159 -3.14 15.23 -7.89
CA TRP A 159 -1.70 15.13 -8.11
C TRP A 159 -1.17 16.21 -9.05
N THR A 160 -1.91 16.53 -10.12
CA THR A 160 -1.54 17.61 -11.04
C THR A 160 -1.50 18.96 -10.34
N ALA A 161 -2.49 19.26 -9.51
CA ALA A 161 -2.55 20.50 -8.74
C ALA A 161 -1.44 20.61 -7.69
N GLN A 162 -1.07 19.49 -7.07
CA GLN A 162 -0.10 19.47 -5.95
C GLN A 162 1.36 19.32 -6.41
N TYR A 163 1.61 18.59 -7.50
CA TYR A 163 2.96 18.17 -7.90
C TYR A 163 3.30 18.52 -9.37
N GLY A 164 2.36 19.07 -10.15
CA GLY A 164 2.53 19.32 -11.57
C GLY A 164 2.29 18.09 -12.45
N GLU A 165 2.14 18.29 -13.75
CA GLU A 165 1.74 17.25 -14.71
C GLU A 165 2.74 16.08 -14.79
N GLU A 166 4.03 16.37 -14.79
CA GLU A 166 5.08 15.35 -14.90
C GLU A 166 5.06 14.38 -13.71
N ASN A 167 4.99 14.92 -12.49
CA ASN A 167 4.92 14.07 -11.30
C ASN A 167 3.56 13.36 -11.20
N ALA A 168 2.46 13.97 -11.64
CA ALA A 168 1.16 13.32 -11.70
C ALA A 168 1.15 12.12 -12.66
N GLU A 169 1.78 12.24 -13.85
CA GLU A 169 1.94 11.10 -14.76
C GLU A 169 2.84 10.02 -14.13
N GLY A 170 3.97 10.39 -13.52
CA GLY A 170 4.85 9.45 -12.83
C GLY A 170 4.15 8.70 -11.68
N LEU A 171 3.32 9.38 -10.89
CA LEU A 171 2.48 8.78 -9.84
C LEU A 171 1.44 7.81 -10.43
N ALA A 172 0.75 8.21 -11.50
CA ALA A 172 -0.25 7.39 -12.17
C ALA A 172 0.38 6.13 -12.78
N GLU A 173 1.52 6.26 -13.45
CA GLU A 173 2.29 5.14 -14.02
C GLU A 173 2.77 4.19 -12.92
N SER A 174 3.36 4.72 -11.84
CA SER A 174 3.82 3.92 -10.71
C SER A 174 2.67 3.15 -10.05
N SER A 175 1.46 3.69 -10.09
CA SER A 175 0.28 3.07 -9.47
C SER A 175 -0.14 1.74 -10.08
N VAL A 176 0.28 1.45 -11.31
CA VAL A 176 0.03 0.18 -12.04
C VAL A 176 1.29 -0.64 -12.25
N SER A 177 2.40 -0.22 -11.64
CA SER A 177 3.67 -0.96 -11.67
C SER A 177 3.75 -1.96 -10.51
N ARG A 178 4.55 -3.01 -10.70
CA ARG A 178 4.83 -3.95 -9.61
C ARG A 178 5.80 -3.30 -8.60
N PRO A 179 5.40 -3.15 -7.33
CA PRO A 179 6.29 -2.55 -6.33
C PRO A 179 7.48 -3.45 -6.06
N PRO A 180 8.68 -2.89 -5.87
CA PRO A 180 9.81 -3.64 -5.34
C PRO A 180 9.48 -4.26 -3.98
N LEU A 181 10.11 -5.38 -3.68
CA LEU A 181 9.98 -6.05 -2.38
C LEU A 181 11.21 -5.75 -1.54
N TYR A 182 11.03 -4.92 -0.53
CA TYR A 182 12.09 -4.55 0.40
C TYR A 182 12.02 -5.37 1.69
N ALA A 183 13.17 -5.91 2.09
CA ALA A 183 13.35 -6.59 3.37
C ALA A 183 14.24 -5.74 4.29
N ARG A 184 13.79 -5.51 5.51
CA ARG A 184 14.60 -4.94 6.58
C ARG A 184 15.33 -6.07 7.30
N VAL A 185 16.64 -5.98 7.36
CA VAL A 185 17.50 -6.92 8.10
C VAL A 185 17.23 -6.78 9.60
N ASN A 186 17.10 -7.88 10.30
CA ASN A 186 17.06 -7.87 11.77
C ASN A 186 18.48 -7.80 12.33
N THR A 187 18.93 -6.59 12.61
CA THR A 187 20.29 -6.32 13.09
C THR A 187 20.59 -6.88 14.49
N LEU A 188 19.56 -7.31 15.23
CA LEU A 188 19.74 -8.04 16.51
C LEU A 188 20.21 -9.49 16.30
N LYS A 189 20.06 -10.03 15.09
CA LYS A 189 20.34 -11.44 14.80
C LYS A 189 21.38 -11.67 13.70
N THR A 190 21.50 -10.73 12.74
CA THR A 190 22.33 -10.94 11.55
C THR A 190 22.74 -9.59 10.92
N SER A 191 23.67 -9.65 9.96
CA SER A 191 24.04 -8.53 9.11
C SER A 191 23.42 -8.63 7.72
N ALA A 192 23.44 -7.51 6.97
CA ALA A 192 22.92 -7.50 5.60
C ALA A 192 23.69 -8.44 4.67
N ASP A 193 25.01 -8.54 4.81
CA ASP A 193 25.85 -9.42 4.01
C ASP A 193 25.57 -10.91 4.30
N ALA A 194 25.53 -11.26 5.58
CA ALA A 194 25.24 -12.63 6.02
C ALA A 194 23.83 -13.07 5.57
N LEU A 195 22.82 -12.19 5.73
CA LEU A 195 21.46 -12.50 5.30
C LEU A 195 21.38 -12.62 3.77
N ALA A 196 22.03 -11.74 3.01
CA ALA A 196 22.01 -11.81 1.54
C ALA A 196 22.65 -13.12 1.03
N ALA A 197 23.74 -13.59 1.65
CA ALA A 197 24.35 -14.86 1.34
C ALA A 197 23.40 -16.04 1.63
N LEU A 198 22.83 -16.08 2.84
CA LEU A 198 21.89 -17.13 3.25
C LEU A 198 20.63 -17.20 2.36
N LEU A 199 20.09 -16.03 1.98
CA LEU A 199 18.92 -15.98 1.09
C LEU A 199 19.23 -16.53 -0.30
N ARG A 200 20.43 -16.28 -0.86
CA ARG A 200 20.86 -16.86 -2.14
C ARG A 200 20.97 -18.38 -2.06
N GLU A 201 21.49 -18.93 -0.96
CA GLU A 201 21.51 -20.39 -0.72
C GLU A 201 20.10 -20.98 -0.66
N GLN A 202 19.13 -20.21 -0.18
CA GLN A 202 17.70 -20.58 -0.14
C GLN A 202 16.97 -20.32 -1.46
N GLY A 203 17.69 -19.94 -2.55
CA GLY A 203 17.12 -19.70 -3.87
C GLY A 203 16.45 -18.33 -4.07
N VAL A 204 16.57 -17.42 -3.10
CA VAL A 204 16.03 -16.05 -3.15
C VAL A 204 17.12 -15.10 -3.66
N GLN A 205 16.78 -14.27 -4.65
CA GLN A 205 17.68 -13.20 -5.08
C GLN A 205 17.57 -12.04 -4.09
N ALA A 206 18.70 -11.62 -3.53
CA ALA A 206 18.80 -10.55 -2.55
C ALA A 206 19.97 -9.62 -2.90
N GLU A 207 19.66 -8.33 -3.05
CA GLU A 207 20.62 -7.26 -3.36
C GLU A 207 20.54 -6.18 -2.27
N LYS A 208 21.69 -5.60 -1.88
CA LYS A 208 21.69 -4.49 -0.92
C LYS A 208 21.09 -3.24 -1.57
N HIS A 209 20.29 -2.51 -0.79
CA HIS A 209 19.80 -1.22 -1.23
C HIS A 209 20.94 -0.18 -1.18
N PRO A 210 21.10 0.67 -2.24
CA PRO A 210 22.24 1.60 -2.32
C PRO A 210 22.26 2.67 -1.23
N TRP A 211 21.09 3.03 -0.67
CA TRP A 211 20.98 4.12 0.32
C TRP A 211 20.83 3.64 1.76
N LEU A 212 20.32 2.44 1.97
CA LEU A 212 20.05 1.91 3.32
C LEU A 212 20.82 0.62 3.54
N GLU A 213 21.80 0.68 4.42
CA GLU A 213 22.72 -0.43 4.75
C GLU A 213 21.98 -1.72 5.14
N ASN A 214 20.92 -1.61 5.93
CA ASN A 214 20.16 -2.74 6.46
C ASN A 214 18.88 -3.02 5.68
N CYS A 215 18.84 -2.66 4.38
CA CYS A 215 17.74 -2.92 3.45
C CYS A 215 18.22 -3.82 2.32
N LEU A 216 17.47 -4.90 2.05
CA LEU A 216 17.68 -5.76 0.89
C LEU A 216 16.50 -5.63 -0.07
N ILE A 217 16.79 -5.65 -1.37
CA ILE A 217 15.82 -5.77 -2.45
C ILE A 217 15.70 -7.25 -2.80
N LEU A 218 14.50 -7.81 -2.66
CA LEU A 218 14.25 -9.24 -2.89
C LEU A 218 13.53 -9.49 -4.21
N SER A 219 13.92 -10.59 -4.88
CA SER A 219 13.19 -11.12 -6.03
C SER A 219 13.24 -12.66 -6.05
N LYS A 220 12.36 -13.28 -6.83
CA LYS A 220 12.20 -14.76 -6.89
C LYS A 220 11.94 -15.40 -5.53
N THR A 221 11.16 -14.75 -4.69
CA THR A 221 10.95 -15.16 -3.28
C THR A 221 9.97 -16.32 -3.11
N GLY A 222 9.04 -16.51 -4.06
CA GLY A 222 7.85 -17.33 -3.78
C GLY A 222 7.04 -16.77 -2.61
N SER A 223 6.52 -17.64 -1.74
CA SER A 223 5.87 -17.22 -0.49
C SER A 223 6.93 -16.82 0.54
N ILE A 224 6.86 -15.59 1.03
CA ILE A 224 7.78 -15.08 2.06
C ILE A 224 7.74 -15.93 3.33
N GLU A 225 6.56 -16.37 3.72
CA GLU A 225 6.37 -17.20 4.92
C GLU A 225 7.00 -18.61 4.79
N ALA A 226 7.27 -19.05 3.57
CA ALA A 226 7.94 -20.32 3.32
C ALA A 226 9.48 -20.23 3.46
N ILE A 227 10.06 -19.03 3.41
CA ILE A 227 11.51 -18.82 3.51
C ILE A 227 11.98 -19.10 4.94
N PRO A 228 12.96 -20.04 5.16
CA PRO A 228 13.46 -20.35 6.51
C PRO A 228 13.97 -19.10 7.24
N ALA A 229 14.81 -18.29 6.60
CA ALA A 229 15.33 -17.05 7.18
C ALA A 229 14.23 -16.09 7.68
N TYR A 230 13.07 -16.04 7.02
CA TYR A 230 11.93 -15.26 7.48
C TYR A 230 11.32 -15.85 8.75
N ARG A 231 11.11 -17.18 8.79
CA ARG A 231 10.57 -17.87 9.97
C ARG A 231 11.47 -17.73 11.19
N ASP A 232 12.78 -17.76 10.98
CA ASP A 232 13.79 -17.56 12.02
C ASP A 232 13.91 -16.10 12.49
N GLY A 233 13.16 -15.20 11.83
CA GLY A 233 13.12 -13.79 12.18
C GLY A 233 14.39 -13.02 11.86
N LEU A 234 15.14 -13.43 10.83
CA LEU A 234 16.35 -12.73 10.38
C LEU A 234 16.02 -11.47 9.57
N PHE A 235 14.79 -11.34 9.08
CA PHE A 235 14.29 -10.17 8.40
C PHE A 235 12.76 -10.03 8.49
N TYR A 236 12.25 -8.89 8.07
CA TYR A 236 10.84 -8.64 7.85
C TYR A 236 10.63 -7.76 6.62
N ILE A 237 9.42 -7.81 6.05
CA ILE A 237 9.09 -7.00 4.89
C ILE A 237 8.70 -5.61 5.37
N GLN A 238 9.38 -4.60 4.84
CA GLN A 238 9.12 -3.19 5.15
C GLN A 238 9.49 -2.35 3.94
N ASP A 239 8.55 -1.52 3.47
CA ASP A 239 8.84 -0.60 2.37
C ASP A 239 9.98 0.37 2.72
N LEU A 240 10.71 0.79 1.69
CA LEU A 240 11.84 1.72 1.83
C LEU A 240 11.43 3.00 2.56
N SER A 241 10.27 3.56 2.23
CA SER A 241 9.74 4.77 2.86
C SER A 241 9.51 4.61 4.35
N SER A 242 8.96 3.45 4.76
CA SER A 242 8.75 3.12 6.18
C SER A 242 10.05 2.90 6.93
N GLN A 243 11.11 2.40 6.25
CA GLN A 243 12.44 2.27 6.84
C GLN A 243 13.07 3.64 7.09
N LEU A 244 12.98 4.56 6.11
CA LEU A 244 13.46 5.94 6.25
C LEU A 244 12.72 6.69 7.36
N CYS A 245 11.38 6.59 7.39
CA CYS A 245 10.56 7.19 8.44
C CYS A 245 10.97 6.71 9.85
N ALA A 246 11.17 5.40 10.02
CA ALA A 246 11.61 4.84 11.31
C ALA A 246 13.04 5.26 11.67
N GLN A 247 13.92 5.44 10.69
CA GLN A 247 15.27 5.96 10.89
C GLN A 247 15.24 7.43 11.37
N ALA A 248 14.34 8.25 10.84
CA ALA A 248 14.17 9.64 11.25
C ALA A 248 13.79 9.79 12.74
N LEU A 249 13.17 8.75 13.35
CA LEU A 249 12.87 8.73 14.79
C LEU A 249 14.14 8.81 15.65
N SER A 250 15.28 8.34 15.14
CA SER A 250 16.58 8.36 15.81
C SER A 250 16.53 7.79 17.23
N ALA A 251 15.80 6.67 17.40
CA ALA A 251 15.66 6.00 18.69
C ALA A 251 17.01 5.44 19.18
N ARG A 252 17.25 5.48 20.49
CA ARG A 252 18.51 5.10 21.14
C ARG A 252 18.28 4.07 22.24
N PRO A 253 19.29 3.26 22.58
CA PRO A 253 19.22 2.38 23.74
C PRO A 253 18.78 3.13 25.02
N GLY A 254 17.80 2.56 25.73
CA GLY A 254 17.23 3.15 26.93
C GLY A 254 16.03 4.09 26.73
N ASP A 255 15.74 4.53 25.50
CA ASP A 255 14.60 5.41 25.22
C ASP A 255 13.26 4.77 25.59
N THR A 256 12.30 5.62 25.96
CA THR A 256 10.86 5.29 25.98
C THR A 256 10.24 5.78 24.68
N VAL A 257 9.67 4.86 23.89
CA VAL A 257 9.05 5.14 22.60
C VAL A 257 7.55 4.89 22.70
N LEU A 258 6.72 5.82 22.19
CA LEU A 258 5.29 5.62 21.95
C LEU A 258 5.06 5.52 20.45
N ASP A 259 4.41 4.44 19.99
CA ASP A 259 3.93 4.27 18.60
C ASP A 259 2.40 4.19 18.63
N ILE A 260 1.75 5.25 18.16
CA ILE A 260 0.32 5.52 18.42
C ILE A 260 -0.60 4.73 17.49
N CYS A 261 -0.16 4.44 16.27
CA CYS A 261 -0.92 3.69 15.26
C CYS A 261 -0.04 2.59 14.67
N ALA A 262 0.45 1.70 15.52
CA ALA A 262 1.64 0.89 15.29
C ALA A 262 1.50 -0.23 14.25
N ALA A 263 0.27 -0.74 14.01
CA ALA A 263 0.11 -1.96 13.19
C ALA A 263 0.50 -1.78 11.71
N PRO A 264 1.23 -2.74 11.14
CA PRO A 264 1.54 -4.09 11.65
C PRO A 264 2.81 -4.19 12.52
N GLY A 265 3.43 -3.09 12.94
CA GLY A 265 4.55 -3.08 13.87
C GLY A 265 5.92 -2.84 13.24
N SER A 266 6.03 -2.75 11.93
CA SER A 266 7.32 -2.70 11.24
C SER A 266 8.21 -1.52 11.65
N LYS A 267 7.63 -0.34 11.92
CA LYS A 267 8.35 0.84 12.41
C LYS A 267 8.80 0.67 13.86
N SER A 268 7.92 0.12 14.74
CA SER A 268 8.28 -0.27 16.11
C SER A 268 9.42 -1.29 16.14
N PHE A 269 9.45 -2.27 15.19
CA PHE A 269 10.54 -3.25 15.09
C PHE A 269 11.85 -2.57 14.68
N THR A 270 11.82 -1.62 13.75
CA THR A 270 13.00 -0.84 13.36
C THR A 270 13.51 -0.02 14.55
N ALA A 271 12.61 0.65 15.30
CA ALA A 271 12.97 1.39 16.50
C ALA A 271 13.63 0.49 17.56
N ALA A 272 13.07 -0.71 17.80
CA ALA A 272 13.64 -1.67 18.75
C ALA A 272 15.05 -2.14 18.36
N GLN A 273 15.32 -2.28 17.05
CA GLN A 273 16.67 -2.61 16.56
C GLN A 273 17.64 -1.45 16.78
N MET A 274 17.22 -0.21 16.49
CA MET A 274 18.04 0.98 16.76
C MET A 274 18.31 1.16 18.26
N MET A 275 17.39 0.72 19.11
CA MET A 275 17.54 0.70 20.57
C MET A 275 18.33 -0.50 21.09
N GLU A 276 18.86 -1.36 20.21
CA GLU A 276 19.59 -2.58 20.60
C GLU A 276 18.78 -3.45 21.56
N ASN A 277 17.43 -3.47 21.38
CA ASN A 277 16.49 -4.16 22.26
C ASN A 277 16.58 -3.76 23.74
N SER A 278 16.95 -2.50 24.03
CA SER A 278 17.10 -1.91 25.37
C SER A 278 16.22 -0.66 25.49
N GLY A 279 15.44 -0.54 26.59
CA GLY A 279 14.46 0.51 26.80
C GLY A 279 13.03 0.00 26.78
N LYS A 280 12.08 0.80 26.27
CA LYS A 280 10.66 0.47 26.28
C LYS A 280 9.95 1.03 25.06
N ILE A 281 9.18 0.21 24.36
CA ILE A 281 8.27 0.63 23.29
C ILE A 281 6.84 0.28 23.68
N LEU A 282 5.95 1.26 23.70
CA LEU A 282 4.51 1.08 23.84
C LEU A 282 3.87 1.27 22.47
N ALA A 283 3.39 0.19 21.88
CA ALA A 283 2.81 0.15 20.55
C ALA A 283 1.28 -0.03 20.65
N PHE A 284 0.55 0.95 20.12
CA PHE A 284 -0.90 1.01 20.20
C PHE A 284 -1.55 0.83 18.84
N ASP A 285 -2.73 0.24 18.81
CA ASP A 285 -3.65 0.28 17.67
C ASP A 285 -5.08 0.19 18.17
N LEU A 286 -6.03 0.61 17.35
CA LEU A 286 -7.46 0.60 17.68
C LEU A 286 -8.04 -0.82 17.81
N TYR A 287 -7.46 -1.81 17.13
CA TYR A 287 -8.01 -3.15 17.00
C TYR A 287 -7.13 -4.22 17.64
N GLU A 288 -7.73 -5.08 18.46
CA GLU A 288 -7.03 -6.17 19.15
C GLU A 288 -6.25 -7.10 18.22
N HIS A 289 -6.85 -7.49 17.09
CA HIS A 289 -6.17 -8.37 16.12
C HIS A 289 -4.90 -7.74 15.54
N LYS A 290 -4.83 -6.42 15.42
CA LYS A 290 -3.65 -5.68 14.99
C LYS A 290 -2.59 -5.64 16.09
N CYS A 291 -2.99 -5.44 17.35
CA CYS A 291 -2.06 -5.56 18.47
C CYS A 291 -1.42 -6.96 18.55
N ARG A 292 -2.19 -8.02 18.27
CA ARG A 292 -1.67 -9.39 18.19
C ARG A 292 -0.64 -9.55 17.07
N LEU A 293 -0.87 -8.97 15.87
CA LEU A 293 0.11 -8.99 14.77
C LEU A 293 1.45 -8.37 15.18
N ILE A 294 1.42 -7.25 15.93
CA ILE A 294 2.63 -6.61 16.44
C ILE A 294 3.35 -7.54 17.42
N ALA A 295 2.61 -8.13 18.37
CA ALA A 295 3.19 -9.03 19.37
C ALA A 295 3.82 -10.29 18.75
N ASP A 296 3.13 -10.91 17.78
CA ASP A 296 3.62 -12.09 17.06
C ASP A 296 4.87 -11.74 16.23
N GLY A 297 4.87 -10.59 15.57
CA GLY A 297 6.03 -10.06 14.84
C GLY A 297 7.23 -9.84 15.76
N ALA A 298 7.04 -9.16 16.88
CA ALA A 298 8.08 -8.93 17.87
C ALA A 298 8.67 -10.23 18.40
N LYS A 299 7.82 -11.20 18.74
CA LYS A 299 8.25 -12.54 19.17
C LYS A 299 9.10 -13.26 18.13
N ARG A 300 8.67 -13.28 16.86
CA ARG A 300 9.41 -13.90 15.76
C ARG A 300 10.80 -13.25 15.58
N LEU A 301 10.86 -11.94 15.70
CA LEU A 301 12.10 -11.16 15.56
C LEU A 301 13.01 -11.23 16.81
N GLY A 302 12.54 -11.77 17.95
CA GLY A 302 13.29 -11.81 19.20
C GLY A 302 13.33 -10.46 19.93
N ILE A 303 12.35 -9.59 19.68
CA ILE A 303 12.24 -8.26 20.31
C ILE A 303 11.43 -8.39 21.60
N SER A 304 12.01 -7.96 22.73
CA SER A 304 11.40 -8.10 24.07
C SER A 304 10.88 -6.80 24.66
N ILE A 305 11.28 -5.65 24.13
CA ILE A 305 10.97 -4.32 24.71
C ILE A 305 9.64 -3.74 24.25
N ILE A 306 8.93 -4.40 23.31
CA ILE A 306 7.64 -3.94 22.79
C ILE A 306 6.50 -4.48 23.67
N LYS A 307 5.64 -3.56 24.15
CA LYS A 307 4.35 -3.89 24.79
C LYS A 307 3.23 -3.31 23.95
N THR A 308 2.21 -4.12 23.66
CA THR A 308 1.06 -3.71 22.85
C THR A 308 -0.16 -3.47 23.72
N ALA A 309 -1.00 -2.48 23.37
CA ALA A 309 -2.29 -2.26 23.98
C ALA A 309 -3.29 -1.66 22.97
N ILE A 310 -4.59 -1.93 23.19
CA ILE A 310 -5.66 -1.32 22.40
C ILE A 310 -5.85 0.11 22.86
N ARG A 311 -5.73 1.08 21.96
CA ARG A 311 -6.01 2.49 22.20
C ARG A 311 -6.50 3.20 20.96
N ASP A 312 -7.43 4.13 21.15
CA ASP A 312 -7.82 5.08 20.12
C ASP A 312 -6.96 6.36 20.26
N GLY A 313 -6.03 6.56 19.33
CA GLY A 313 -5.15 7.72 19.34
C GLY A 313 -5.87 9.05 19.13
N ALA A 314 -7.08 9.06 18.58
CA ALA A 314 -7.87 10.27 18.37
C ALA A 314 -8.60 10.75 19.63
N ASN A 315 -8.79 9.88 20.59
CA ASN A 315 -9.40 10.20 21.89
C ASN A 315 -8.31 10.43 22.93
N ASP A 316 -8.72 10.88 24.13
CA ASP A 316 -7.76 11.06 25.22
C ASP A 316 -7.06 9.73 25.52
N CYS A 317 -5.74 9.72 25.37
CA CYS A 317 -4.92 8.53 25.60
C CYS A 317 -4.83 8.13 27.08
N GLY A 318 -5.47 8.85 28.00
CA GLY A 318 -5.30 8.66 29.45
C GLY A 318 -3.85 8.88 29.90
N GLU A 319 -3.45 8.29 31.01
CA GLU A 319 -2.08 8.42 31.50
C GLU A 319 -1.12 7.51 30.71
N LEU A 320 -0.13 8.12 30.06
CA LEU A 320 1.00 7.46 29.44
C LEU A 320 2.32 8.04 30.02
N PRO A 321 3.40 7.27 30.02
CA PRO A 321 4.68 7.82 30.43
C PRO A 321 5.15 8.88 29.44
N MET A 322 5.88 9.88 29.94
CA MET A 322 6.60 10.81 29.07
C MET A 322 7.62 10.05 28.24
N ALA A 323 7.65 10.33 26.95
CA ALA A 323 8.44 9.60 25.95
C ALA A 323 9.60 10.44 25.40
N ASP A 324 10.71 9.77 25.15
CA ASP A 324 11.86 10.34 24.43
C ASP A 324 11.55 10.42 22.93
N ARG A 325 10.76 9.46 22.41
CA ARG A 325 10.39 9.35 21.00
C ARG A 325 8.89 9.03 20.84
N ILE A 326 8.25 9.69 19.88
CA ILE A 326 6.86 9.41 19.52
C ILE A 326 6.76 9.20 18.02
N LEU A 327 6.05 8.14 17.61
CA LEU A 327 5.73 7.85 16.22
C LEU A 327 4.21 7.90 16.03
N CYS A 328 3.77 8.73 15.10
CA CYS A 328 2.39 8.89 14.67
C CYS A 328 2.28 8.53 13.18
N ASP A 329 2.23 7.22 12.85
CA ASP A 329 1.94 6.72 11.49
C ASP A 329 0.43 6.63 11.31
N VAL A 330 -0.20 7.79 11.09
CA VAL A 330 -1.64 7.97 11.24
C VAL A 330 -2.47 7.32 10.12
N PRO A 331 -3.74 6.94 10.38
CA PRO A 331 -4.64 6.50 9.33
C PRO A 331 -4.82 7.60 8.28
N CYS A 332 -4.74 7.23 6.99
CA CYS A 332 -4.76 8.17 5.89
C CYS A 332 -5.53 7.62 4.68
N SER A 333 -5.68 8.43 3.63
CA SER A 333 -6.32 8.03 2.36
C SER A 333 -5.63 6.85 1.68
N GLY A 334 -4.30 6.72 1.83
CA GLY A 334 -3.51 5.67 1.22
C GLY A 334 -3.18 5.91 -0.25
N LEU A 335 -3.29 7.14 -0.76
CA LEU A 335 -3.04 7.45 -2.18
C LEU A 335 -1.60 7.16 -2.63
N GLY A 336 -0.67 6.99 -1.70
CA GLY A 336 0.71 6.60 -1.99
C GLY A 336 0.92 5.10 -2.23
N ILE A 337 -0.07 4.25 -1.87
CA ILE A 337 0.05 2.80 -1.94
C ILE A 337 -0.96 2.14 -2.88
N LEU A 338 -1.43 2.87 -3.90
CA LEU A 338 -2.40 2.37 -4.89
C LEU A 338 -1.93 1.10 -5.60
N ARG A 339 -0.63 0.94 -5.85
CA ARG A 339 -0.04 -0.26 -6.44
C ARG A 339 -0.08 -1.50 -5.54
N ARG A 340 -0.27 -1.30 -4.21
CA ARG A 340 -0.42 -2.40 -3.24
C ARG A 340 -1.87 -2.65 -2.85
N LYS A 341 -2.70 -1.60 -2.89
CA LYS A 341 -4.11 -1.61 -2.51
C LYS A 341 -4.95 -0.95 -3.60
N PRO A 342 -5.17 -1.65 -4.73
CA PRO A 342 -5.84 -1.06 -5.89
C PRO A 342 -7.29 -0.66 -5.60
N GLU A 343 -7.94 -1.23 -4.57
CA GLU A 343 -9.29 -0.85 -4.14
C GLU A 343 -9.40 0.59 -3.65
N ILE A 344 -8.31 1.23 -3.24
CA ILE A 344 -8.30 2.64 -2.82
C ILE A 344 -8.77 3.56 -3.96
N ARG A 345 -8.54 3.19 -5.23
CA ARG A 345 -9.03 3.94 -6.42
C ARG A 345 -10.54 4.11 -6.44
N PHE A 346 -11.28 3.28 -5.73
CA PHE A 346 -12.75 3.26 -5.79
C PHE A 346 -13.42 4.02 -4.66
N LYS A 347 -12.62 4.61 -3.76
CA LYS A 347 -13.13 5.54 -2.75
C LYS A 347 -13.57 6.86 -3.41
N ALA A 348 -14.65 7.42 -2.91
CA ALA A 348 -15.05 8.76 -3.28
C ALA A 348 -14.17 9.81 -2.59
N GLU A 349 -13.95 10.95 -3.23
CA GLU A 349 -13.14 12.04 -2.67
C GLU A 349 -13.72 12.54 -1.33
N GLU A 350 -15.04 12.61 -1.24
CA GLU A 350 -15.77 13.06 -0.05
C GLU A 350 -15.52 12.19 1.18
N GLU A 351 -15.26 10.89 0.99
CA GLU A 351 -14.95 9.96 2.08
C GLU A 351 -13.62 10.29 2.79
N LEU A 352 -12.76 11.09 2.14
CA LEU A 352 -11.44 11.43 2.64
C LEU A 352 -11.40 12.78 3.39
N SER A 353 -12.45 13.59 3.27
CA SER A 353 -12.49 14.97 3.77
C SER A 353 -12.30 15.10 5.29
N GLY A 354 -12.66 14.08 6.06
CA GLY A 354 -12.50 14.05 7.53
C GLY A 354 -11.12 13.63 8.03
N LEU A 355 -10.25 13.11 7.15
CA LEU A 355 -8.95 12.54 7.54
C LEU A 355 -7.98 13.58 8.13
N PRO A 356 -7.80 14.78 7.55
CA PRO A 356 -6.86 15.77 8.12
C PRO A 356 -7.21 16.17 9.55
N ALA A 357 -8.50 16.33 9.87
CA ALA A 357 -8.95 16.65 11.22
C ALA A 357 -8.71 15.49 12.21
N LEU A 358 -8.91 14.25 11.78
CA LEU A 358 -8.62 13.06 12.56
C LEU A 358 -7.11 12.95 12.85
N GLN A 359 -6.29 13.13 11.83
CA GLN A 359 -4.83 13.05 11.88
C GLN A 359 -4.25 14.13 12.81
N TYR A 360 -4.77 15.34 12.72
CA TYR A 360 -4.38 16.43 13.62
C TYR A 360 -4.68 16.08 15.09
N ARG A 361 -5.87 15.56 15.40
CA ARG A 361 -6.22 15.15 16.77
C ARG A 361 -5.31 14.05 17.31
N ILE A 362 -4.96 13.06 16.47
CA ILE A 362 -4.02 12.00 16.87
C ILE A 362 -2.65 12.59 17.19
N LEU A 363 -2.15 13.47 16.33
CA LEU A 363 -0.86 14.14 16.51
C LEU A 363 -0.85 14.97 17.79
N GLU A 364 -1.87 15.80 18.00
CA GLU A 364 -2.01 16.67 19.18
C GLU A 364 -2.07 15.87 20.48
N ASN A 365 -2.89 14.81 20.52
CA ASN A 365 -2.99 13.94 21.68
C ASN A 365 -1.67 13.24 22.02
N ALA A 366 -0.97 12.73 21.01
CA ALA A 366 0.31 12.06 21.18
C ALA A 366 1.40 13.01 21.68
N ALA A 367 1.43 14.21 21.16
CA ALA A 367 2.48 15.21 21.43
C ALA A 367 2.51 15.68 22.90
N ARG A 368 1.43 15.52 23.64
CA ARG A 368 1.35 15.82 25.10
C ARG A 368 2.36 15.02 25.91
N PHE A 369 2.69 13.83 25.46
CA PHE A 369 3.61 12.90 26.15
C PHE A 369 5.07 13.05 25.71
N LEU A 370 5.40 14.01 24.84
CA LEU A 370 6.76 14.23 24.41
C LEU A 370 7.56 14.97 25.49
N LYS A 371 8.71 14.42 25.87
CA LYS A 371 9.68 15.11 26.73
C LYS A 371 10.28 16.33 26.02
N PRO A 372 10.71 17.38 26.76
CA PRO A 372 11.56 18.42 26.18
C PRO A 372 12.79 17.79 25.48
N GLY A 373 13.16 18.28 24.29
CA GLY A 373 14.23 17.73 23.46
C GLY A 373 13.92 16.36 22.80
N GLY A 374 12.73 15.80 23.05
CA GLY A 374 12.29 14.53 22.42
C GLY A 374 11.98 14.67 20.94
N THR A 375 11.91 13.54 20.23
CA THR A 375 11.58 13.47 18.79
C THR A 375 10.15 12.97 18.57
N LEU A 376 9.38 13.71 17.78
CA LEU A 376 8.05 13.35 17.32
C LEU A 376 8.05 13.20 15.80
N ILE A 377 7.73 12.01 15.31
CA ILE A 377 7.54 11.73 13.89
C ILE A 377 6.06 11.64 13.57
N TYR A 378 5.62 12.45 12.62
CA TYR A 378 4.31 12.31 11.96
C TYR A 378 4.52 11.67 10.60
N SER A 379 3.71 10.68 10.22
CA SER A 379 3.83 10.02 8.91
C SER A 379 2.51 9.52 8.36
N THR A 380 2.44 9.42 7.03
CA THR A 380 1.30 8.88 6.28
C THR A 380 1.77 8.11 5.06
N CYS A 381 0.99 7.13 4.61
CA CYS A 381 1.19 6.45 3.32
C CYS A 381 0.37 7.09 2.19
N THR A 382 0.24 8.42 2.21
CA THR A 382 -0.45 9.18 1.16
C THR A 382 0.45 10.26 0.58
N THR A 383 0.12 10.68 -0.65
CA THR A 383 0.73 11.82 -1.33
C THR A 383 -0.15 13.08 -1.28
N ASN A 384 -1.21 13.09 -0.47
CA ASN A 384 -2.11 14.21 -0.35
C ASN A 384 -1.56 15.26 0.63
N ARG A 385 -1.23 16.45 0.14
CA ARG A 385 -0.68 17.55 0.96
C ARG A 385 -1.62 18.04 2.06
N GLU A 386 -2.95 17.87 1.90
CA GLU A 386 -3.93 18.21 2.95
C GLU A 386 -3.76 17.31 4.19
N GLU A 387 -3.32 16.07 3.99
CA GLU A 387 -3.07 15.09 5.05
C GLU A 387 -1.62 15.12 5.56
N ASN A 388 -0.74 15.81 4.85
CA ASN A 388 0.72 15.81 5.04
C ASN A 388 1.21 17.17 5.58
N GLU A 389 1.78 17.98 4.68
CA GLU A 389 2.40 19.26 5.03
C GLU A 389 1.44 20.18 5.78
N LYS A 390 0.17 20.27 5.37
CA LYS A 390 -0.81 21.16 6.01
C LYS A 390 -1.16 20.76 7.44
N VAL A 391 -1.20 19.45 7.75
CA VAL A 391 -1.40 18.98 9.13
C VAL A 391 -0.22 19.38 10.00
N VAL A 392 1.01 19.21 9.51
CA VAL A 392 2.24 19.57 10.23
C VAL A 392 2.37 21.09 10.40
N GLU A 393 2.13 21.86 9.34
CA GLU A 393 2.15 23.33 9.38
C GLU A 393 1.15 23.89 10.38
N ARG A 394 -0.08 23.35 10.38
CA ARG A 394 -1.11 23.72 11.35
C ARG A 394 -0.65 23.39 12.77
N PHE A 395 -0.12 22.18 13.00
CA PHE A 395 0.35 21.76 14.32
C PHE A 395 1.45 22.67 14.85
N LEU A 396 2.42 23.01 14.02
CA LEU A 396 3.52 23.91 14.41
C LEU A 396 3.04 25.36 14.67
N SER A 397 2.01 25.83 13.94
CA SER A 397 1.45 27.18 14.12
C SER A 397 0.60 27.30 15.39
N GLU A 398 -0.12 26.25 15.77
CA GLU A 398 -1.00 26.25 16.95
C GLU A 398 -0.24 25.84 18.26
N ASN A 399 0.95 25.26 18.16
CA ASN A 399 1.74 24.76 19.27
C ASN A 399 3.13 25.42 19.35
N SER A 400 3.23 26.60 19.97
CA SER A 400 4.48 27.38 20.07
C SER A 400 5.64 26.66 20.76
N TRP A 401 5.36 25.62 21.56
CA TRP A 401 6.33 24.76 22.21
C TRP A 401 6.95 23.71 21.26
N ALA A 402 6.32 23.45 20.11
CA ALA A 402 6.84 22.55 19.10
C ALA A 402 7.76 23.29 18.11
N ALA A 403 8.74 22.59 17.58
CA ALA A 403 9.62 23.10 16.55
C ALA A 403 9.97 22.03 15.51
N PRO A 404 10.29 22.41 14.25
CA PRO A 404 10.92 21.53 13.30
C PRO A 404 12.20 20.92 13.86
N LEU A 405 12.41 19.63 13.64
CA LEU A 405 13.65 18.92 13.94
C LEU A 405 14.29 18.45 12.64
N GLN A 406 15.46 18.97 12.32
CA GLN A 406 16.16 18.61 11.10
C GLN A 406 16.58 17.13 11.09
N PHE A 407 16.47 16.50 9.93
CA PHE A 407 16.94 15.13 9.74
C PHE A 407 18.47 15.07 9.91
N THR A 408 18.95 14.01 10.55
CA THR A 408 20.37 13.77 10.78
C THR A 408 20.82 12.50 10.08
N GLY A 409 21.71 12.64 9.08
CA GLY A 409 22.33 11.52 8.37
C GLY A 409 21.41 10.69 7.47
N GLY A 410 21.89 10.29 6.29
CA GLY A 410 21.22 9.34 5.41
C GLY A 410 19.99 9.85 4.65
N PHE A 411 19.70 11.16 4.70
CA PHE A 411 18.55 11.76 3.99
C PHE A 411 18.95 12.62 2.80
N ASP A 412 20.24 12.71 2.48
CA ASP A 412 20.76 13.52 1.36
C ASP A 412 20.32 13.01 -0.01
N THR A 413 19.81 11.77 -0.08
CA THR A 413 19.35 11.12 -1.30
C THR A 413 17.88 11.37 -1.62
N ILE A 414 17.16 12.07 -0.74
CA ILE A 414 15.74 12.38 -0.93
C ILE A 414 15.48 13.89 -0.90
N GLU A 415 14.46 14.31 -1.63
CA GLU A 415 14.00 15.71 -1.60
C GLU A 415 13.31 15.99 -0.26
N THR A 416 13.76 17.03 0.45
CA THR A 416 13.19 17.47 1.74
C THR A 416 12.66 18.89 1.68
N ILE A 417 11.67 19.19 2.52
CA ILE A 417 11.16 20.54 2.74
C ILE A 417 11.66 21.03 4.09
N GLY A 418 12.50 22.09 4.09
CA GLY A 418 13.09 22.64 5.32
C GLY A 418 13.97 21.66 6.10
N ASN A 419 14.41 20.56 5.45
CA ASN A 419 15.19 19.47 6.03
C ASN A 419 14.54 18.77 7.25
N PHE A 420 13.21 18.87 7.38
CA PHE A 420 12.45 18.20 8.45
C PHE A 420 11.15 17.52 7.96
N MET A 421 10.74 17.75 6.73
CA MET A 421 9.64 17.06 6.05
C MET A 421 10.13 16.44 4.75
N ALA A 422 9.61 15.26 4.40
CA ALA A 422 9.91 14.60 3.14
C ALA A 422 8.65 13.94 2.56
N THR A 423 8.39 14.18 1.26
CA THR A 423 7.39 13.47 0.48
C THR A 423 8.10 12.59 -0.55
N LEU A 424 7.95 11.28 -0.40
CA LEU A 424 8.53 10.29 -1.30
C LEU A 424 7.56 9.98 -2.42
N LEU A 425 7.98 10.20 -3.66
CA LEU A 425 7.20 9.88 -4.84
C LEU A 425 7.71 8.58 -5.48
N PRO A 426 6.85 7.57 -5.70
CA PRO A 426 7.24 6.23 -6.14
C PRO A 426 8.12 6.19 -7.38
N HIS A 427 7.85 7.04 -8.38
CA HIS A 427 8.62 7.10 -9.62
C HIS A 427 10.04 7.68 -9.45
N LYS A 428 10.28 8.44 -8.37
CA LYS A 428 11.61 9.01 -8.06
C LYS A 428 12.43 8.10 -7.16
N THR A 429 11.79 7.45 -6.20
CA THR A 429 12.49 6.73 -5.12
C THR A 429 12.37 5.21 -5.20
N GLY A 430 11.46 4.68 -6.03
CA GLY A 430 11.13 3.25 -6.03
C GLY A 430 10.30 2.80 -4.83
N SER A 431 10.21 3.62 -3.76
CA SER A 431 9.40 3.36 -2.56
C SER A 431 7.90 3.51 -2.83
N ASP A 432 7.08 3.21 -1.83
CA ASP A 432 5.69 3.67 -1.84
C ASP A 432 5.62 5.20 -1.71
N GLY A 433 4.51 5.79 -2.16
CA GLY A 433 4.22 7.19 -1.90
C GLY A 433 4.01 7.40 -0.39
N PHE A 434 4.80 8.27 0.20
CA PHE A 434 4.86 8.38 1.64
C PHE A 434 5.28 9.79 2.07
N PHE A 435 4.78 10.22 3.20
CA PHE A 435 5.19 11.48 3.85
C PHE A 435 5.65 11.22 5.27
N PHE A 436 6.67 11.93 5.72
CA PHE A 436 7.01 12.01 7.13
C PHE A 436 7.63 13.36 7.48
N ALA A 437 7.41 13.77 8.73
CA ALA A 437 7.94 15.01 9.31
C ALA A 437 8.52 14.72 10.68
N SER A 438 9.64 15.39 11.00
CA SER A 438 10.32 15.31 12.29
C SER A 438 10.17 16.62 13.06
N MET A 439 9.71 16.53 14.30
CA MET A 439 9.47 17.66 15.18
C MET A 439 10.05 17.38 16.55
N THR A 440 10.28 18.43 17.34
CA THR A 440 10.76 18.34 18.71
C THR A 440 9.95 19.26 19.63
N LYS A 441 9.97 18.95 20.92
CA LYS A 441 9.48 19.85 21.96
C LYS A 441 10.65 20.72 22.42
N ARG A 442 10.48 22.06 22.38
CA ARG A 442 11.47 23.00 22.88
C ARG A 442 11.73 22.76 24.36
N GLU A 443 12.94 23.04 24.80
CA GLU A 443 13.34 22.99 26.22
C GLU A 443 12.64 24.06 27.07
#